data_332af02a4b225bc3a604294a8f8942bb
#
_entry.id   332af02a4b225bc3a604294a8f8942bb
#
_cell.length_a   1.000
_cell.length_b   1.000
_cell.length_c   1.000
_cell.angle_alpha   90.00
_cell.angle_beta   90.00
_cell.angle_gamma   90.00
#
_symmetry.space_group_name_H-M   'P 1'
#
loop_
_entity.id
_entity.type
_entity.pdbx_description
1 polymer ?
#
loop_
_entity_poly.entity_id
_entity_poly.type
_entity_poly.pdbx_seq_one_letter_code
_entity_poly.pdbx_strand_id
1 'polypeptide(L)'
;MKTSSPSSPAPAPAPKTPAARPRRRSRAWPWIGAGVLVAAIVAGLWPQALPVELATVARGDLVVTVDEQGMTRVKNRYVISSPVAGQLQRIDWKAGAMVEAGRTPLAVIGTSGAAFLDARGQAEAEARIRATAANRKLAAARRDRARAAQALADSDLERFRALNATGAISKQDFDGATMRAATAAQDVRAGEFALQVAQFEEEQARAMLLRGRPGGNADESPLVVTSPVSGRILRVLQESARVVPAGLPLLEVGDPTDLEARIEVLSRDGVAIHPGARVTIEQWGGDHPLEARVRLVEPSAFTKISALGVEEQRVYVVVDFVDPIEQRPTLGDNYRVEARIVVWEGKQV
;
A
#
# COMPACT_ATOMS: atom_id res chain seq x y z
N MET A 1 -51.62 -76.89 42.39
CA MET A 1 -51.86 -78.27 41.97
C MET A 1 -50.53 -78.96 41.95
N LYS A 2 -50.23 -79.70 42.99
CA LYS A 2 -50.12 -81.21 42.99
C LYS A 2 -49.06 -81.61 41.95
N THR A 3 -48.06 -82.31 42.26
CA THR A 3 -47.65 -83.42 43.06
C THR A 3 -46.43 -84.02 42.39
N SER A 4 -45.47 -84.57 42.79
CA SER A 4 -45.16 -85.51 43.90
C SER A 4 -43.78 -86.09 43.60
N SER A 5 -43.05 -86.29 44.64
CA SER A 5 -41.97 -87.26 44.72
C SER A 5 -42.36 -88.66 44.33
N PRO A 6 -41.52 -89.66 44.12
CA PRO A 6 -40.68 -90.14 45.20
C PRO A 6 -39.37 -90.90 44.88
N SER A 7 -38.64 -91.08 45.92
CA SER A 7 -37.94 -92.28 46.46
C SER A 7 -36.60 -92.73 45.90
N SER A 8 -35.74 -92.71 46.84
CA SER A 8 -34.50 -93.48 47.11
C SER A 8 -34.58 -95.04 46.89
N PRO A 9 -33.50 -95.71 46.63
CA PRO A 9 -32.76 -96.23 47.75
C PRO A 9 -31.21 -96.28 47.69
N ALA A 10 -30.59 -96.29 48.84
CA ALA A 10 -29.22 -96.64 49.16
C ALA A 10 -28.99 -98.16 49.17
N PRO A 11 -27.86 -98.78 49.60
CA PRO A 11 -26.47 -98.31 49.78
C PRO A 11 -25.35 -99.28 49.33
N ALA A 12 -24.11 -98.90 49.65
CA ALA A 12 -22.90 -99.67 50.03
C ALA A 12 -21.95 -100.15 48.93
N PRO A 13 -20.72 -100.52 49.32
CA PRO A 13 -19.77 -99.85 50.20
C PRO A 13 -18.40 -99.51 49.54
N ALA A 14 -17.58 -98.85 50.28
CA ALA A 14 -16.23 -98.37 49.91
C ALA A 14 -15.17 -99.47 49.69
N PRO A 15 -14.12 -99.21 48.99
CA PRO A 15 -12.82 -99.49 49.52
C PRO A 15 -11.82 -98.30 49.50
N LYS A 16 -11.03 -98.41 50.46
CA LYS A 16 -9.90 -97.67 51.02
C LYS A 16 -8.92 -96.95 50.08
N THR A 17 -8.62 -95.79 50.53
CA THR A 17 -7.56 -94.84 50.12
C THR A 17 -6.14 -95.42 50.04
N PRO A 18 -5.27 -94.81 49.23
CA PRO A 18 -3.94 -94.48 49.73
C PRO A 18 -3.67 -92.96 49.71
N ALA A 19 -2.95 -92.55 50.72
CA ALA A 19 -2.60 -91.16 51.06
C ALA A 19 -1.87 -90.41 50.00
N ALA A 20 -2.37 -89.21 49.71
CA ALA A 20 -1.68 -88.21 48.88
C ALA A 20 -0.67 -87.43 49.70
N ARG A 21 0.57 -87.39 49.25
CA ARG A 21 1.66 -86.64 49.84
C ARG A 21 1.39 -85.13 49.60
N PRO A 22 1.70 -84.22 50.55
CA PRO A 22 1.47 -82.81 50.39
C PRO A 22 2.49 -82.23 49.37
N ARG A 23 1.99 -81.63 48.29
CA ARG A 23 2.78 -80.80 47.35
C ARG A 23 3.27 -79.59 48.12
N ARG A 24 4.55 -79.52 48.35
CA ARG A 24 5.25 -78.28 48.78
C ARG A 24 4.98 -77.18 47.78
N ARG A 25 4.06 -76.25 48.09
CA ARG A 25 3.87 -75.05 47.37
C ARG A 25 5.18 -74.22 47.46
N SER A 26 5.89 -74.06 46.35
CA SER A 26 7.11 -73.27 46.28
C SER A 26 6.80 -71.83 46.68
N ARG A 27 7.42 -71.41 47.77
CA ARG A 27 7.29 -70.07 48.37
C ARG A 27 7.91 -68.96 47.45
N ALA A 28 8.32 -69.32 46.22
CA ALA A 28 8.99 -68.48 45.28
C ALA A 28 8.01 -67.63 44.42
N TRP A 29 6.72 -68.00 44.31
CA TRP A 29 5.77 -67.27 43.42
C TRP A 29 5.53 -65.78 43.78
N PRO A 30 5.41 -65.42 45.08
CA PRO A 30 5.28 -64.03 45.45
C PRO A 30 6.54 -63.20 45.11
N TRP A 31 7.73 -63.80 45.18
CA TRP A 31 8.98 -63.13 44.85
C TRP A 31 9.17 -62.95 43.33
N ILE A 32 8.67 -63.89 42.52
CA ILE A 32 8.63 -63.78 41.08
C ILE A 32 7.65 -62.66 40.70
N GLY A 33 6.48 -62.59 41.31
CA GLY A 33 5.52 -61.50 41.10
C GLY A 33 6.10 -60.12 41.47
N ALA A 34 6.79 -60.07 42.63
CA ALA A 34 7.47 -58.83 43.06
C ALA A 34 8.61 -58.39 42.07
N GLY A 35 9.39 -59.41 41.60
CA GLY A 35 10.44 -59.14 40.58
C GLY A 35 9.90 -58.58 39.24
N VAL A 36 8.77 -59.17 38.77
CA VAL A 36 8.11 -58.66 37.53
C VAL A 36 7.53 -57.30 37.76
N LEU A 37 6.96 -56.99 38.90
CA LEU A 37 6.44 -55.65 39.22
C LEU A 37 7.57 -54.61 39.25
N VAL A 38 8.70 -54.92 39.90
CA VAL A 38 9.86 -54.05 39.93
C VAL A 38 10.44 -53.85 38.52
N ALA A 39 10.53 -54.92 37.74
CA ALA A 39 10.99 -54.81 36.35
C ALA A 39 10.04 -53.97 35.50
N ALA A 40 8.72 -54.07 35.68
CA ALA A 40 7.74 -53.23 34.99
C ALA A 40 7.83 -51.75 35.42
N ILE A 41 8.07 -51.48 36.71
CA ILE A 41 8.28 -50.12 37.21
C ILE A 41 9.59 -49.54 36.65
N VAL A 42 10.67 -50.30 36.64
CA VAL A 42 11.96 -49.86 36.06
C VAL A 42 11.84 -49.63 34.56
N ALA A 43 11.11 -50.50 33.83
CA ALA A 43 10.85 -50.32 32.41
C ALA A 43 9.95 -49.09 32.13
N GLY A 44 8.97 -48.81 32.99
CA GLY A 44 8.10 -47.63 32.88
C GLY A 44 8.79 -46.31 33.26
N LEU A 45 9.80 -46.39 34.14
CA LEU A 45 10.62 -45.26 34.55
C LEU A 45 11.85 -45.04 33.65
N TRP A 46 12.05 -45.93 32.63
CA TRP A 46 13.14 -45.75 31.70
C TRP A 46 12.95 -44.43 30.95
N PRO A 47 13.91 -43.49 30.99
CA PRO A 47 13.76 -42.23 30.34
C PRO A 47 13.60 -42.46 28.84
N GLN A 48 12.41 -42.13 28.31
CA GLN A 48 12.18 -42.15 26.89
C GLN A 48 12.92 -40.92 26.30
N ALA A 49 13.78 -41.17 25.34
CA ALA A 49 14.43 -40.10 24.60
C ALA A 49 13.35 -39.27 23.87
N LEU A 50 13.18 -38.04 24.27
CA LEU A 50 12.34 -37.09 23.54
C LEU A 50 12.96 -36.89 22.13
N PRO A 51 12.19 -37.11 21.07
CA PRO A 51 12.66 -36.76 19.74
C PRO A 51 12.85 -35.23 19.66
N VAL A 52 14.08 -34.80 19.58
CA VAL A 52 14.43 -33.41 19.36
C VAL A 52 14.89 -33.24 17.90
N GLU A 53 14.33 -32.28 17.23
CA GLU A 53 14.82 -31.88 15.92
C GLU A 53 16.14 -31.13 16.12
N LEU A 54 17.19 -31.67 15.56
CA LEU A 54 18.50 -31.02 15.55
C LEU A 54 18.67 -30.33 14.20
N ALA A 55 18.81 -29.01 14.23
CA ALA A 55 19.21 -28.24 13.06
C ALA A 55 20.69 -27.88 13.18
N THR A 56 21.42 -28.08 12.11
CA THR A 56 22.82 -27.62 12.02
C THR A 56 22.84 -26.11 11.85
N VAL A 57 23.55 -25.42 12.71
CA VAL A 57 23.80 -23.99 12.54
C VAL A 57 24.69 -23.81 11.32
N ALA A 58 24.19 -23.14 10.30
CA ALA A 58 24.94 -22.78 9.12
C ALA A 58 24.96 -21.26 8.99
N ARG A 59 26.06 -20.72 8.53
CA ARG A 59 26.12 -19.31 8.17
C ARG A 59 25.33 -19.09 6.89
N GLY A 60 24.53 -18.04 6.87
CA GLY A 60 23.71 -17.69 5.71
C GLY A 60 23.45 -16.19 5.65
N ASP A 61 22.88 -15.77 4.54
CA ASP A 61 22.45 -14.39 4.40
C ASP A 61 21.14 -14.20 5.18
N LEU A 62 21.10 -13.18 6.02
CA LEU A 62 19.92 -12.83 6.82
C LEU A 62 19.43 -11.46 6.40
N VAL A 63 18.15 -11.38 6.09
CA VAL A 63 17.45 -10.13 5.76
C VAL A 63 16.36 -9.92 6.80
N VAL A 64 16.34 -8.75 7.41
CA VAL A 64 15.28 -8.33 8.31
C VAL A 64 14.36 -7.38 7.57
N THR A 65 13.08 -7.69 7.58
CA THR A 65 12.06 -6.92 6.86
C THR A 65 10.97 -6.41 7.78
N VAL A 66 10.36 -5.33 7.39
CA VAL A 66 9.07 -4.85 7.91
C VAL A 66 8.03 -5.17 6.84
N ASP A 67 7.09 -6.04 7.20
CA ASP A 67 6.05 -6.53 6.29
C ASP A 67 4.74 -5.84 6.65
N GLU A 68 4.24 -4.99 5.75
CA GLU A 68 3.04 -4.19 5.99
C GLU A 68 2.23 -3.99 4.70
N GLN A 69 0.98 -3.58 4.89
CA GLN A 69 0.05 -3.39 3.78
C GLN A 69 0.02 -1.93 3.34
N GLY A 70 -0.28 -1.74 2.06
CA GLY A 70 -0.48 -0.42 1.50
C GLY A 70 -1.39 -0.43 0.29
N MET A 71 -1.45 0.71 -0.35
CA MET A 71 -2.22 0.89 -1.58
C MET A 71 -1.38 1.61 -2.61
N THR A 72 -1.54 1.20 -3.86
CA THR A 72 -1.00 1.96 -4.99
C THR A 72 -1.75 3.27 -5.15
N ARG A 73 -1.06 4.28 -5.62
CA ARG A 73 -1.69 5.53 -6.05
C ARG A 73 -0.96 6.13 -7.23
N VAL A 74 -1.71 6.86 -8.04
CA VAL A 74 -1.12 7.70 -9.08
C VAL A 74 -0.35 8.84 -8.42
N LYS A 75 0.93 9.05 -8.78
CA LYS A 75 1.80 10.08 -8.18
C LYS A 75 1.20 11.48 -8.33
N ASN A 76 0.75 11.80 -9.53
CA ASN A 76 0.22 13.11 -9.87
C ASN A 76 -1.27 12.99 -10.21
N ARG A 77 -2.11 13.20 -9.20
CA ARG A 77 -3.56 13.19 -9.34
C ARG A 77 -4.08 14.62 -9.34
N TYR A 78 -4.87 14.94 -10.33
CA TYR A 78 -5.51 16.26 -10.50
C TYR A 78 -7.01 16.13 -10.33
N VAL A 79 -7.54 16.81 -9.32
CA VAL A 79 -8.99 16.88 -9.09
C VAL A 79 -9.53 18.08 -9.84
N ILE A 80 -10.33 17.83 -10.86
CA ILE A 80 -10.98 18.87 -11.65
C ILE A 80 -12.28 19.22 -10.96
N SER A 81 -12.40 20.47 -10.53
CA SER A 81 -13.56 20.97 -9.81
C SER A 81 -14.33 22.00 -10.64
N SER A 82 -15.60 22.20 -10.33
CA SER A 82 -16.41 23.24 -10.94
C SER A 82 -15.88 24.63 -10.59
N PRO A 83 -15.47 25.45 -11.56
CA PRO A 83 -14.97 26.81 -11.29
C PRO A 83 -16.07 27.80 -10.91
N VAL A 84 -17.32 27.51 -11.28
CA VAL A 84 -18.49 28.35 -11.06
C VAL A 84 -19.68 27.54 -10.55
N ALA A 85 -20.60 28.19 -9.88
CA ALA A 85 -21.90 27.59 -9.63
C ALA A 85 -22.76 27.62 -10.90
N GLY A 86 -23.45 26.51 -11.20
CA GLY A 86 -24.27 26.43 -12.41
C GLY A 86 -24.91 25.07 -12.62
N GLN A 87 -25.53 24.91 -13.78
CA GLN A 87 -26.11 23.65 -14.21
C GLN A 87 -25.04 22.82 -14.93
N LEU A 88 -24.48 21.80 -14.24
CA LEU A 88 -23.61 20.82 -14.85
C LEU A 88 -24.41 20.01 -15.89
N GLN A 89 -23.92 19.93 -17.11
CA GLN A 89 -24.44 18.95 -18.06
C GLN A 89 -23.90 17.55 -17.72
N ARG A 90 -24.53 16.51 -18.26
CA ARG A 90 -24.07 15.15 -18.07
C ARG A 90 -22.63 15.03 -18.54
N ILE A 91 -21.80 14.41 -17.72
CA ILE A 91 -20.41 14.04 -18.08
C ILE A 91 -20.45 12.63 -18.67
N ASP A 92 -20.23 12.55 -19.99
CA ASP A 92 -20.25 11.25 -20.71
C ASP A 92 -18.92 10.51 -20.63
N TRP A 93 -17.90 11.15 -20.08
CA TRP A 93 -16.59 10.55 -19.89
C TRP A 93 -16.63 9.36 -18.94
N LYS A 94 -15.83 8.35 -19.27
CA LYS A 94 -15.65 7.16 -18.43
C LYS A 94 -14.22 7.08 -17.89
N ALA A 95 -14.06 6.43 -16.74
CA ALA A 95 -12.74 6.11 -16.21
C ALA A 95 -11.93 5.33 -17.25
N GLY A 96 -10.65 5.65 -17.38
CA GLY A 96 -9.73 5.08 -18.37
C GLY A 96 -9.63 5.85 -19.69
N ALA A 97 -10.57 6.77 -20.00
CA ALA A 97 -10.50 7.58 -21.21
C ALA A 97 -9.28 8.51 -21.23
N MET A 98 -8.63 8.64 -22.37
CA MET A 98 -7.49 9.56 -22.56
C MET A 98 -7.96 11.00 -22.72
N VAL A 99 -7.20 11.92 -22.16
CA VAL A 99 -7.45 13.35 -22.24
C VAL A 99 -6.17 14.11 -22.54
N GLU A 100 -6.29 15.20 -23.29
CA GLU A 100 -5.19 16.09 -23.68
C GLU A 100 -5.32 17.43 -22.97
N ALA A 101 -4.19 17.93 -22.47
CA ALA A 101 -4.10 19.22 -21.81
C ALA A 101 -4.63 20.37 -22.71
N GLY A 102 -5.51 21.18 -22.17
CA GLY A 102 -6.06 22.35 -22.82
C GLY A 102 -7.02 22.09 -23.99
N ARG A 103 -7.13 20.84 -24.46
CA ARG A 103 -7.96 20.49 -25.64
C ARG A 103 -9.22 19.73 -25.30
N THR A 104 -9.13 18.77 -24.40
CA THR A 104 -10.25 17.89 -24.11
C THR A 104 -11.25 18.56 -23.19
N PRO A 105 -12.51 18.79 -23.63
CA PRO A 105 -13.57 19.29 -22.77
C PRO A 105 -14.01 18.19 -21.81
N LEU A 106 -13.88 18.44 -20.51
CA LEU A 106 -14.21 17.46 -19.46
C LEU A 106 -15.64 17.63 -18.95
N ALA A 107 -16.05 18.87 -18.78
CA ALA A 107 -17.37 19.21 -18.29
C ALA A 107 -17.89 20.49 -18.92
N VAL A 108 -19.21 20.57 -19.04
CA VAL A 108 -19.91 21.76 -19.54
C VAL A 108 -20.84 22.23 -18.44
N ILE A 109 -20.67 23.48 -18.03
CA ILE A 109 -21.47 24.09 -16.97
C ILE A 109 -22.27 25.23 -17.58
N GLY A 110 -23.58 25.03 -17.66
CA GLY A 110 -24.51 26.09 -18.00
C GLY A 110 -24.61 27.07 -16.84
N THR A 111 -24.42 28.35 -17.13
CA THR A 111 -24.67 29.37 -16.12
C THR A 111 -26.15 29.50 -15.89
N SER A 112 -26.65 29.09 -14.71
CA SER A 112 -27.92 29.63 -14.25
C SER A 112 -27.70 31.11 -14.03
N GLY A 113 -28.34 31.93 -14.85
CA GLY A 113 -28.20 33.37 -15.02
C GLY A 113 -27.24 33.99 -14.01
N ALA A 114 -26.09 34.38 -14.46
CA ALA A 114 -25.04 34.92 -13.60
C ALA A 114 -25.68 36.04 -12.76
N ALA A 115 -25.83 35.85 -11.47
CA ALA A 115 -26.12 36.95 -10.59
C ALA A 115 -25.01 37.95 -10.81
N PHE A 116 -25.37 39.13 -11.31
CA PHE A 116 -24.42 40.22 -11.49
C PHE A 116 -23.61 40.36 -10.22
N LEU A 117 -22.30 40.31 -10.34
CA LEU A 117 -21.43 40.53 -9.20
C LEU A 117 -21.73 41.92 -8.66
N ASP A 118 -22.22 42.01 -7.44
CA ASP A 118 -22.27 43.27 -6.71
C ASP A 118 -20.83 43.79 -6.48
N ALA A 119 -20.67 44.98 -6.00
CA ALA A 119 -19.34 45.56 -5.76
C ALA A 119 -18.46 44.68 -4.84
N ARG A 120 -19.09 43.95 -3.93
CA ARG A 120 -18.41 43.00 -3.01
C ARG A 120 -17.95 41.74 -3.77
N GLY A 121 -18.82 41.12 -4.54
CA GLY A 121 -18.49 39.96 -5.36
C GLY A 121 -17.42 40.28 -6.40
N GLN A 122 -17.41 41.49 -6.94
CA GLN A 122 -16.37 41.95 -7.84
C GLN A 122 -15.01 42.05 -7.12
N ALA A 123 -14.99 42.66 -5.95
CA ALA A 123 -13.76 42.75 -5.11
C ALA A 123 -13.25 41.37 -4.70
N GLU A 124 -14.13 40.43 -4.36
CA GLU A 124 -13.79 39.04 -4.06
C GLU A 124 -13.19 38.30 -5.27
N ALA A 125 -13.78 38.48 -6.46
CA ALA A 125 -13.27 37.88 -7.68
C ALA A 125 -11.86 38.45 -8.05
N GLU A 126 -11.66 39.76 -7.90
CA GLU A 126 -10.36 40.37 -8.08
C GLU A 126 -9.31 39.90 -7.06
N ALA A 127 -9.71 39.75 -5.80
CA ALA A 127 -8.83 39.21 -4.78
C ALA A 127 -8.44 37.75 -5.09
N ARG A 128 -9.37 36.95 -5.63
CA ARG A 128 -9.10 35.58 -6.07
C ARG A 128 -8.12 35.54 -7.23
N ILE A 129 -8.25 36.43 -8.22
CA ILE A 129 -7.28 36.53 -9.32
C ILE A 129 -5.88 36.88 -8.78
N ARG A 130 -5.78 37.81 -7.84
CA ARG A 130 -4.50 38.12 -7.22
C ARG A 130 -3.89 36.94 -6.49
N ALA A 131 -4.71 36.16 -5.77
CA ALA A 131 -4.26 34.97 -5.06
C ALA A 131 -3.77 33.86 -6.01
N THR A 132 -4.55 33.57 -7.09
CA THR A 132 -4.13 32.56 -8.09
C THR A 132 -2.90 32.99 -8.86
N ALA A 133 -2.78 34.27 -9.18
CA ALA A 133 -1.56 34.85 -9.81
C ALA A 133 -0.33 34.70 -8.88
N ALA A 134 -0.50 34.87 -7.57
CA ALA A 134 0.56 34.64 -6.60
C ALA A 134 0.95 33.16 -6.54
N ASN A 135 -0.04 32.26 -6.54
CA ASN A 135 0.19 30.81 -6.60
C ASN A 135 0.95 30.39 -7.86
N ARG A 136 0.58 30.93 -9.02
CA ARG A 136 1.32 30.69 -10.26
C ARG A 136 2.78 31.13 -10.14
N LYS A 137 3.04 32.33 -9.57
CA LYS A 137 4.40 32.80 -9.33
C LYS A 137 5.17 31.86 -8.39
N LEU A 138 4.53 31.36 -7.34
CA LEU A 138 5.11 30.39 -6.42
C LEU A 138 5.45 29.08 -7.14
N ALA A 139 4.52 28.56 -7.96
CA ALA A 139 4.74 27.35 -8.74
C ALA A 139 5.88 27.53 -9.75
N ALA A 140 5.96 28.68 -10.42
CA ALA A 140 7.06 29.02 -11.31
C ALA A 140 8.41 29.01 -10.56
N ALA A 141 8.48 29.65 -9.40
CA ALA A 141 9.70 29.67 -8.60
C ALA A 141 10.13 28.27 -8.14
N ARG A 142 9.16 27.41 -7.79
CA ARG A 142 9.45 26.00 -7.43
C ARG A 142 10.00 25.22 -8.61
N ARG A 143 9.38 25.36 -9.80
CA ARG A 143 9.87 24.75 -11.05
C ARG A 143 11.29 25.23 -11.36
N ASP A 144 11.57 26.53 -11.25
CA ASP A 144 12.89 27.10 -11.55
C ASP A 144 13.96 26.60 -10.56
N ARG A 145 13.60 26.44 -9.28
CA ARG A 145 14.46 25.80 -8.29
C ARG A 145 14.74 24.32 -8.65
N ALA A 146 13.73 23.58 -9.06
CA ALA A 146 13.90 22.19 -9.48
C ALA A 146 14.80 22.09 -10.72
N ARG A 147 14.65 22.99 -11.70
CA ARG A 147 15.53 23.07 -12.89
C ARG A 147 16.98 23.36 -12.51
N ALA A 148 17.21 24.27 -11.58
CA ALA A 148 18.55 24.53 -11.09
C ALA A 148 19.17 23.31 -10.39
N ALA A 149 18.37 22.59 -9.59
CA ALA A 149 18.81 21.36 -8.95
C ALA A 149 19.09 20.24 -9.97
N GLN A 150 18.26 20.11 -10.99
CA GLN A 150 18.50 19.18 -12.10
C GLN A 150 19.79 19.52 -12.84
N ALA A 151 19.99 20.77 -13.22
CA ALA A 151 21.21 21.19 -13.91
C ALA A 151 22.49 20.87 -13.11
N LEU A 152 22.44 21.02 -11.78
CA LEU A 152 23.53 20.62 -10.92
C LEU A 152 23.73 19.09 -10.92
N ALA A 153 22.66 18.34 -10.75
CA ALA A 153 22.69 16.87 -10.71
C ALA A 153 23.17 16.27 -12.04
N ASP A 154 22.75 16.85 -13.17
CA ASP A 154 23.21 16.46 -14.51
C ASP A 154 24.70 16.76 -14.71
N SER A 155 25.17 17.93 -14.27
CA SER A 155 26.59 18.28 -14.29
C SER A 155 27.44 17.33 -13.43
N ASP A 156 26.92 16.96 -12.26
CA ASP A 156 27.57 15.96 -11.39
C ASP A 156 27.60 14.60 -12.08
N LEU A 157 26.48 14.16 -12.65
CA LEU A 157 26.42 12.88 -13.36
C LEU A 157 27.42 12.83 -14.52
N GLU A 158 27.54 13.88 -15.33
CA GLU A 158 28.54 13.94 -16.38
C GLU A 158 29.97 13.82 -15.85
N ARG A 159 30.28 14.49 -14.74
CA ARG A 159 31.56 14.36 -14.06
C ARG A 159 31.82 12.94 -13.57
N PHE A 160 30.85 12.34 -12.88
CA PHE A 160 30.95 10.96 -12.41
C PHE A 160 31.02 9.95 -13.56
N ARG A 161 30.34 10.21 -14.69
CA ARG A 161 30.42 9.37 -15.89
C ARG A 161 31.85 9.37 -16.46
N ALA A 162 32.49 10.54 -16.54
CA ALA A 162 33.87 10.65 -16.97
C ALA A 162 34.86 9.93 -16.04
N LEU A 163 34.67 10.05 -14.72
CA LEU A 163 35.49 9.38 -13.72
C LEU A 163 35.28 7.85 -13.70
N ASN A 164 34.04 7.40 -13.91
CA ASN A 164 33.72 5.97 -14.01
C ASN A 164 34.39 5.32 -15.25
N ALA A 165 34.46 6.03 -16.36
CA ALA A 165 35.14 5.57 -17.58
C ALA A 165 36.64 5.34 -17.35
N THR A 166 37.25 6.02 -16.41
CA THR A 166 38.67 5.87 -16.02
C THR A 166 38.87 4.92 -14.83
N GLY A 167 37.78 4.37 -14.26
CA GLY A 167 37.86 3.51 -13.08
C GLY A 167 38.20 4.27 -11.78
N ALA A 168 38.06 5.59 -11.76
CA ALA A 168 38.46 6.44 -10.64
C ALA A 168 37.38 6.55 -9.53
N ILE A 169 36.23 5.97 -9.71
CA ILE A 169 35.11 5.98 -8.73
C ILE A 169 34.49 4.60 -8.56
N SER A 170 33.79 4.40 -7.44
CA SER A 170 33.05 3.16 -7.20
C SER A 170 31.76 3.12 -8.05
N LYS A 171 31.29 1.91 -8.37
CA LYS A 171 30.00 1.71 -9.02
C LYS A 171 28.85 2.33 -8.20
N GLN A 172 28.92 2.23 -6.88
CA GLN A 172 27.94 2.80 -5.97
C GLN A 172 27.83 4.32 -6.09
N ASP A 173 28.95 5.03 -6.23
CA ASP A 173 28.99 6.48 -6.39
C ASP A 173 28.38 6.89 -7.74
N PHE A 174 28.69 6.15 -8.80
CA PHE A 174 28.11 6.37 -10.12
C PHE A 174 26.61 6.12 -10.16
N ASP A 175 26.15 4.99 -9.59
CA ASP A 175 24.73 4.66 -9.47
C ASP A 175 23.99 5.72 -8.62
N GLY A 176 24.61 6.20 -7.55
CA GLY A 176 24.10 7.29 -6.71
C GLY A 176 23.94 8.61 -7.47
N ALA A 177 24.90 8.98 -8.33
CA ALA A 177 24.81 10.17 -9.18
C ALA A 177 23.69 10.02 -10.24
N THR A 178 23.58 8.82 -10.83
CA THR A 178 22.52 8.50 -11.80
C THR A 178 21.14 8.63 -11.16
N MET A 179 20.95 8.08 -9.96
CA MET A 179 19.70 8.19 -9.23
C MET A 179 19.36 9.63 -8.88
N ARG A 180 20.34 10.44 -8.43
CA ARG A 180 20.11 11.87 -8.14
C ARG A 180 19.65 12.64 -9.36
N ALA A 181 20.29 12.44 -10.52
CA ALA A 181 19.90 13.09 -11.77
C ALA A 181 18.48 12.67 -12.20
N ALA A 182 18.17 11.37 -12.11
CA ALA A 182 16.83 10.87 -12.40
C ALA A 182 15.77 11.47 -11.48
N THR A 183 16.02 11.54 -10.17
CA THR A 183 15.11 12.16 -9.20
C THR A 183 14.90 13.65 -9.50
N ALA A 184 16.00 14.40 -9.73
CA ALA A 184 15.89 15.82 -10.05
C ALA A 184 15.11 16.07 -11.36
N ALA A 185 15.24 15.19 -12.36
CA ALA A 185 14.44 15.24 -13.56
C ALA A 185 12.94 15.03 -13.30
N GLN A 186 12.56 14.15 -12.38
CA GLN A 186 11.17 13.96 -11.95
C GLN A 186 10.65 15.20 -11.20
N ASP A 187 11.47 15.79 -10.33
CA ASP A 187 11.09 17.00 -9.59
C ASP A 187 10.81 18.18 -10.54
N VAL A 188 11.57 18.30 -11.63
CA VAL A 188 11.30 19.30 -12.68
C VAL A 188 9.95 19.04 -13.34
N ARG A 189 9.66 17.79 -13.72
CA ARG A 189 8.36 17.45 -14.33
C ARG A 189 7.21 17.76 -13.38
N ALA A 190 7.33 17.39 -12.12
CA ALA A 190 6.35 17.72 -11.11
C ALA A 190 6.15 19.24 -10.96
N GLY A 191 7.25 20.02 -10.98
CA GLY A 191 7.20 21.46 -10.94
C GLY A 191 6.56 22.08 -12.18
N GLU A 192 6.78 21.52 -13.35
CA GLU A 192 6.15 21.95 -14.61
C GLU A 192 4.65 21.70 -14.60
N PHE A 193 4.21 20.53 -14.15
CA PHE A 193 2.79 20.23 -13.98
C PHE A 193 2.13 21.14 -12.95
N ALA A 194 2.78 21.38 -11.80
CA ALA A 194 2.24 22.29 -10.79
C ALA A 194 2.08 23.74 -11.35
N LEU A 195 3.01 24.18 -12.19
CA LEU A 195 2.90 25.47 -12.85
C LEU A 195 1.74 25.52 -13.86
N GLN A 196 1.55 24.45 -14.63
CA GLN A 196 0.42 24.35 -15.57
C GLN A 196 -0.92 24.42 -14.85
N VAL A 197 -1.06 23.69 -13.75
CA VAL A 197 -2.28 23.74 -12.92
C VAL A 197 -2.52 25.17 -12.41
N ALA A 198 -1.50 25.81 -11.85
CA ALA A 198 -1.64 27.17 -11.33
C ALA A 198 -1.95 28.21 -12.43
N GLN A 199 -1.47 28.01 -13.66
CA GLN A 199 -1.83 28.84 -14.82
C GLN A 199 -3.32 28.67 -15.16
N PHE A 200 -3.78 27.45 -15.20
CA PHE A 200 -5.19 27.14 -15.47
C PHE A 200 -6.13 27.71 -14.42
N GLU A 201 -5.75 27.58 -13.12
CA GLU A 201 -6.51 28.19 -12.01
C GLU A 201 -6.62 29.71 -12.15
N GLU A 202 -5.54 30.38 -12.57
CA GLU A 202 -5.54 31.83 -12.82
C GLU A 202 -6.46 32.18 -13.99
N GLU A 203 -6.41 31.44 -15.09
CA GLU A 203 -7.29 31.61 -16.23
C GLU A 203 -8.77 31.42 -15.87
N GLN A 204 -9.07 30.41 -15.08
CA GLN A 204 -10.42 30.20 -14.57
C GLN A 204 -10.90 31.37 -13.71
N ALA A 205 -10.05 31.85 -12.80
CA ALA A 205 -10.38 33.00 -11.94
C ALA A 205 -10.65 34.25 -12.79
N ARG A 206 -9.89 34.48 -13.86
CA ARG A 206 -10.11 35.59 -14.82
C ARG A 206 -11.42 35.44 -15.59
N ALA A 207 -11.73 34.23 -16.06
CA ALA A 207 -12.97 33.96 -16.77
C ALA A 207 -14.21 34.22 -15.89
N MET A 208 -14.11 33.93 -14.58
CA MET A 208 -15.17 34.25 -13.62
C MET A 208 -15.46 35.76 -13.54
N LEU A 209 -14.40 36.58 -13.46
CA LEU A 209 -14.56 38.06 -13.41
C LEU A 209 -15.20 38.60 -14.69
N LEU A 210 -14.80 38.07 -15.84
CA LEU A 210 -15.35 38.52 -17.14
C LEU A 210 -16.85 38.25 -17.27
N ARG A 211 -17.33 37.13 -16.70
CA ARG A 211 -18.76 36.78 -16.72
C ARG A 211 -19.62 37.59 -15.74
N GLY A 212 -19.04 38.06 -14.65
CA GLY A 212 -19.74 38.87 -13.66
C GLY A 212 -19.82 40.35 -13.94
N ARG A 213 -19.23 40.85 -15.05
CA ARG A 213 -19.26 42.29 -15.39
C ARG A 213 -20.62 42.71 -15.94
N PRO A 214 -21.23 43.78 -15.42
CA PRO A 214 -22.40 44.40 -16.03
C PRO A 214 -22.05 44.84 -17.46
N GLY A 215 -22.78 44.39 -18.47
CA GLY A 215 -22.58 44.76 -19.88
C GLY A 215 -21.66 43.83 -20.67
N GLY A 216 -21.04 42.80 -20.09
CA GLY A 216 -20.55 41.68 -20.86
C GLY A 216 -21.78 40.96 -21.43
N ASN A 217 -21.84 40.79 -22.76
CA ASN A 217 -22.86 40.00 -23.39
C ASN A 217 -22.95 38.71 -22.62
N ALA A 218 -24.07 38.51 -21.93
CA ALA A 218 -24.45 37.24 -21.41
C ALA A 218 -24.83 36.37 -22.64
N ASP A 219 -23.85 36.16 -23.50
CA ASP A 219 -23.87 35.00 -24.38
C ASP A 219 -23.94 33.84 -23.42
N GLU A 220 -25.07 33.15 -23.40
CA GLU A 220 -25.36 31.98 -22.60
C GLU A 220 -24.43 30.80 -22.95
N SER A 221 -23.22 31.14 -23.42
CA SER A 221 -22.22 30.13 -23.78
C SER A 221 -21.84 29.37 -22.53
N PRO A 222 -22.11 28.09 -22.49
CA PRO A 222 -21.79 27.26 -21.33
C PRO A 222 -20.27 27.30 -21.09
N LEU A 223 -19.90 27.31 -19.83
CA LEU A 223 -18.50 27.21 -19.45
C LEU A 223 -18.00 25.79 -19.72
N VAL A 224 -17.03 25.69 -20.62
CA VAL A 224 -16.36 24.43 -20.90
C VAL A 224 -15.14 24.32 -20.00
N VAL A 225 -15.13 23.32 -19.14
CA VAL A 225 -13.98 22.97 -18.30
C VAL A 225 -13.11 21.98 -19.08
N THR A 226 -11.90 22.37 -19.41
CA THR A 226 -10.95 21.53 -20.15
C THR A 226 -9.95 20.86 -19.20
N SER A 227 -9.30 19.81 -19.66
CA SER A 227 -8.27 19.14 -18.89
C SER A 227 -7.02 20.02 -18.73
N PRO A 228 -6.51 20.23 -17.51
CA PRO A 228 -5.26 20.99 -17.30
C PRO A 228 -4.01 20.17 -17.67
N VAL A 229 -4.13 18.86 -17.72
CA VAL A 229 -3.02 17.93 -17.98
C VAL A 229 -3.43 16.86 -18.99
N SER A 230 -2.45 16.31 -19.68
CA SER A 230 -2.64 15.10 -20.48
C SER A 230 -2.52 13.86 -19.60
N GLY A 231 -3.36 12.87 -19.83
CA GLY A 231 -3.39 11.65 -19.05
C GLY A 231 -4.66 10.85 -19.27
N ARG A 232 -5.13 10.18 -18.24
CA ARG A 232 -6.39 9.43 -18.24
C ARG A 232 -7.31 9.88 -17.12
N ILE A 233 -8.60 9.75 -17.35
CA ILE A 233 -9.61 9.93 -16.32
C ILE A 233 -9.49 8.75 -15.36
N LEU A 234 -9.16 9.03 -14.09
CA LEU A 234 -9.06 8.02 -13.04
C LEU A 234 -10.43 7.71 -12.47
N ARG A 235 -11.22 8.76 -12.24
CA ARG A 235 -12.56 8.65 -11.65
C ARG A 235 -13.45 9.80 -12.12
N VAL A 236 -14.72 9.50 -12.34
CA VAL A 236 -15.78 10.51 -12.53
C VAL A 236 -16.59 10.57 -11.23
N LEU A 237 -16.58 11.73 -10.57
CA LEU A 237 -17.25 11.94 -9.29
C LEU A 237 -18.69 12.42 -9.49
N GLN A 238 -18.96 13.13 -10.59
CA GLN A 238 -20.28 13.67 -10.94
C GLN A 238 -20.60 13.30 -12.38
N GLU A 239 -21.39 12.23 -12.58
CA GLU A 239 -21.80 11.83 -13.93
C GLU A 239 -23.07 12.56 -14.41
N SER A 240 -24.02 12.75 -13.50
CA SER A 240 -25.37 13.19 -13.86
C SER A 240 -25.48 14.71 -13.94
N ALA A 241 -26.32 15.19 -14.85
CA ALA A 241 -26.68 16.59 -14.90
C ALA A 241 -27.33 17.03 -13.58
N ARG A 242 -26.80 18.11 -12.99
CA ARG A 242 -27.27 18.68 -11.72
C ARG A 242 -26.77 20.10 -11.51
N VAL A 243 -27.38 20.80 -10.59
CA VAL A 243 -26.82 22.08 -10.11
C VAL A 243 -25.62 21.80 -9.22
N VAL A 244 -24.51 22.45 -9.50
CA VAL A 244 -23.25 22.33 -8.76
C VAL A 244 -22.81 23.67 -8.21
N PRO A 245 -22.29 23.71 -6.98
CA PRO A 245 -21.61 24.90 -6.46
C PRO A 245 -20.21 25.02 -7.06
N ALA A 246 -19.63 26.22 -6.98
CA ALA A 246 -18.21 26.39 -7.27
C ALA A 246 -17.35 25.56 -6.30
N GLY A 247 -16.27 25.00 -6.82
CA GLY A 247 -15.33 24.16 -6.05
C GLY A 247 -15.76 22.69 -5.90
N LEU A 248 -16.93 22.29 -6.39
CA LEU A 248 -17.35 20.89 -6.32
C LEU A 248 -16.45 20.02 -7.21
N PRO A 249 -15.82 18.93 -6.68
CA PRO A 249 -15.05 18.00 -7.48
C PRO A 249 -15.93 17.28 -8.51
N LEU A 250 -15.50 17.29 -9.78
CA LEU A 250 -16.23 16.69 -10.90
C LEU A 250 -15.62 15.37 -11.34
N LEU A 251 -14.30 15.35 -11.53
CA LEU A 251 -13.57 14.16 -11.95
C LEU A 251 -12.09 14.28 -11.58
N GLU A 252 -11.39 13.14 -11.63
CA GLU A 252 -9.96 13.03 -11.36
C GLU A 252 -9.23 12.61 -12.62
N VAL A 253 -8.13 13.30 -12.93
CA VAL A 253 -7.24 13.01 -14.06
C VAL A 253 -5.84 12.72 -13.54
N GLY A 254 -5.15 11.80 -14.17
CA GLY A 254 -3.76 11.49 -13.86
C GLY A 254 -3.17 10.49 -14.85
N ASP A 255 -1.89 10.21 -14.68
CA ASP A 255 -1.23 9.18 -15.46
C ASP A 255 -1.22 7.86 -14.70
N PRO A 256 -2.04 6.87 -15.09
CA PRO A 256 -2.09 5.58 -14.41
C PRO A 256 -0.81 4.74 -14.59
N THR A 257 0.12 5.17 -15.46
CA THR A 257 1.39 4.49 -15.63
C THR A 257 2.43 4.92 -14.59
N ASP A 258 2.29 6.15 -14.06
CA ASP A 258 3.16 6.70 -13.02
C ASP A 258 2.56 6.46 -11.63
N LEU A 259 2.73 5.20 -11.18
CA LEU A 259 2.24 4.74 -9.89
C LEU A 259 3.35 4.77 -8.83
N GLU A 260 2.95 4.98 -7.60
CA GLU A 260 3.72 4.70 -6.40
C GLU A 260 2.88 3.84 -5.47
N ALA A 261 3.49 3.20 -4.48
CA ALA A 261 2.73 2.57 -3.42
C ALA A 261 2.94 3.33 -2.10
N ARG A 262 1.87 3.48 -1.35
CA ARG A 262 1.86 4.12 -0.04
C ARG A 262 1.54 3.08 1.01
N ILE A 263 2.55 2.74 1.81
CA ILE A 263 2.52 1.66 2.79
C ILE A 263 2.27 2.26 4.18
N GLU A 264 1.38 1.65 4.94
CA GLU A 264 1.05 2.08 6.30
C GLU A 264 1.86 1.27 7.31
N VAL A 265 2.92 1.85 7.84
CA VAL A 265 3.86 1.20 8.74
C VAL A 265 3.67 1.70 10.17
N LEU A 266 3.82 0.83 11.17
CA LEU A 266 3.83 1.26 12.56
C LEU A 266 4.96 2.28 12.80
N SER A 267 4.69 3.35 13.53
CA SER A 267 5.64 4.45 13.71
C SER A 267 6.98 4.01 14.30
N ARG A 268 6.97 3.01 15.19
CA ARG A 268 8.18 2.42 15.77
C ARG A 268 9.06 1.71 14.72
N ASP A 269 8.43 1.04 13.75
CA ASP A 269 9.12 0.29 12.72
C ASP A 269 9.56 1.23 11.58
N GLY A 270 8.80 2.31 11.37
CA GLY A 270 9.12 3.38 10.42
C GLY A 270 10.45 4.08 10.68
N VAL A 271 10.89 4.13 11.96
CA VAL A 271 12.20 4.73 12.34
C VAL A 271 13.38 3.94 11.75
N ALA A 272 13.23 2.64 11.56
CA ALA A 272 14.27 1.78 10.99
C ALA A 272 14.32 1.82 9.46
N ILE A 273 13.31 2.41 8.82
CA ILE A 273 13.21 2.46 7.36
C ILE A 273 13.93 3.70 6.84
N HIS A 274 14.83 3.51 5.89
CA HIS A 274 15.58 4.59 5.29
C HIS A 274 15.22 4.78 3.81
N PRO A 275 15.24 6.02 3.28
CA PRO A 275 15.13 6.27 1.84
C PRO A 275 16.15 5.44 1.07
N GLY A 276 15.73 4.85 -0.05
CA GLY A 276 16.54 3.96 -0.88
C GLY A 276 16.49 2.48 -0.47
N ALA A 277 15.90 2.13 0.69
CA ALA A 277 15.72 0.73 1.11
C ALA A 277 14.98 -0.08 0.04
N ARG A 278 15.40 -1.33 -0.15
CA ARG A 278 14.73 -2.26 -1.08
C ARG A 278 13.36 -2.64 -0.52
N VAL A 279 12.40 -2.73 -1.43
CA VAL A 279 11.04 -3.16 -1.12
C VAL A 279 10.64 -4.19 -2.15
N THR A 280 10.07 -5.28 -1.67
CA THR A 280 9.41 -6.26 -2.52
C THR A 280 7.91 -6.09 -2.34
N ILE A 281 7.20 -5.86 -3.44
CA ILE A 281 5.74 -5.73 -3.46
C ILE A 281 5.14 -7.06 -3.87
N GLU A 282 4.35 -7.62 -2.97
CA GLU A 282 3.66 -8.90 -3.13
C GLU A 282 2.14 -8.70 -3.13
N GLN A 283 1.39 -9.74 -3.46
CA GLN A 283 -0.08 -9.79 -3.44
C GLN A 283 -0.78 -8.65 -4.22
N TRP A 284 -0.11 -8.14 -5.25
CA TRP A 284 -0.66 -7.10 -6.12
C TRP A 284 -1.60 -7.62 -7.20
N GLY A 285 -1.75 -8.95 -7.30
CA GLY A 285 -2.62 -9.64 -8.26
C GLY A 285 -1.90 -10.22 -9.49
N GLY A 286 -0.61 -9.94 -9.65
CA GLY A 286 0.25 -10.59 -10.66
C GLY A 286 0.88 -11.88 -10.14
N ASP A 287 1.62 -12.54 -10.99
CA ASP A 287 2.24 -13.86 -10.78
C ASP A 287 3.66 -13.78 -10.19
N HIS A 288 4.24 -12.61 -10.08
CA HIS A 288 5.58 -12.38 -9.56
C HIS A 288 5.63 -11.16 -8.64
N PRO A 289 6.54 -11.14 -7.67
CA PRO A 289 6.80 -9.97 -6.85
C PRO A 289 7.38 -8.83 -7.70
N LEU A 290 7.04 -7.59 -7.34
CA LEU A 290 7.60 -6.40 -7.97
C LEU A 290 8.69 -5.79 -7.08
N GLU A 291 9.74 -5.29 -7.71
CA GLU A 291 10.77 -4.53 -7.04
C GLU A 291 10.39 -3.06 -6.90
N ALA A 292 10.64 -2.52 -5.72
CA ALA A 292 10.40 -1.11 -5.42
C ALA A 292 11.48 -0.58 -4.48
N ARG A 293 11.54 0.73 -4.32
CA ARG A 293 12.44 1.39 -3.38
C ARG A 293 11.69 2.44 -2.57
N VAL A 294 12.07 2.54 -1.30
CA VAL A 294 11.58 3.61 -0.44
C VAL A 294 12.07 4.95 -0.98
N ARG A 295 11.12 5.80 -1.35
CA ARG A 295 11.41 7.18 -1.70
C ARG A 295 11.42 8.09 -0.49
N LEU A 296 10.41 7.95 0.36
CA LEU A 296 10.18 8.84 1.49
C LEU A 296 9.46 8.09 2.61
N VAL A 297 9.87 8.35 3.84
CA VAL A 297 9.06 8.08 5.04
C VAL A 297 8.42 9.41 5.45
N GLU A 298 7.10 9.50 5.45
CA GLU A 298 6.41 10.73 5.82
C GLU A 298 6.69 11.06 7.29
N PRO A 299 7.07 12.30 7.63
CA PRO A 299 7.49 12.65 8.98
C PRO A 299 6.32 12.79 9.96
N SER A 300 5.09 12.74 9.46
CA SER A 300 3.88 12.88 10.27
C SER A 300 3.21 11.54 10.47
N ALA A 301 3.02 11.16 11.74
CA ALA A 301 2.25 9.98 12.10
C ALA A 301 0.75 10.30 12.17
N PHE A 302 -0.06 9.28 11.93
CA PHE A 302 -1.51 9.32 12.09
C PHE A 302 -1.97 8.16 12.97
N THR A 303 -3.14 8.33 13.59
CA THR A 303 -3.76 7.27 14.39
C THR A 303 -4.73 6.46 13.53
N LYS A 304 -4.61 5.14 13.57
CA LYS A 304 -5.53 4.19 12.94
C LYS A 304 -6.00 3.19 13.99
N ILE A 305 -7.28 2.85 13.94
CA ILE A 305 -7.83 1.79 14.78
C ILE A 305 -7.62 0.47 14.04
N SER A 306 -6.92 -0.47 14.68
CA SER A 306 -6.71 -1.81 14.16
C SER A 306 -8.00 -2.64 14.15
N ALA A 307 -7.99 -3.77 13.47
CA ALA A 307 -9.13 -4.69 13.44
C ALA A 307 -9.52 -5.22 14.84
N LEU A 308 -8.62 -5.13 15.79
CA LEU A 308 -8.84 -5.52 17.21
C LEU A 308 -9.35 -4.36 18.08
N GLY A 309 -9.61 -3.18 17.50
CA GLY A 309 -10.08 -2.00 18.23
C GLY A 309 -8.99 -1.24 18.99
N VAL A 310 -7.72 -1.52 18.74
CA VAL A 310 -6.59 -0.84 19.38
C VAL A 310 -6.12 0.32 18.51
N GLU A 311 -5.86 1.47 19.11
CA GLU A 311 -5.25 2.61 18.44
C GLU A 311 -3.76 2.35 18.15
N GLU A 312 -3.38 2.50 16.90
CA GLU A 312 -2.01 2.35 16.43
C GLU A 312 -1.53 3.66 15.82
N GLN A 313 -0.31 4.04 16.18
CA GLN A 313 0.37 5.17 15.53
C GLN A 313 1.13 4.65 14.32
N ARG A 314 0.75 5.12 13.14
CA ARG A 314 1.31 4.70 11.86
C ARG A 314 1.90 5.88 11.10
N VAL A 315 2.88 5.61 10.26
CA VAL A 315 3.47 6.55 9.31
C VAL A 315 3.29 6.01 7.89
N TYR A 316 3.24 6.88 6.92
CA TYR A 316 3.25 6.47 5.53
C TYR A 316 4.68 6.34 5.02
N VAL A 317 4.96 5.21 4.40
CA VAL A 317 6.18 4.98 3.62
C VAL A 317 5.79 4.97 2.15
N VAL A 318 6.34 5.89 1.39
CA VAL A 318 6.09 6.01 -0.04
C VAL A 318 7.21 5.30 -0.78
N VAL A 319 6.83 4.39 -1.65
CA VAL A 319 7.77 3.58 -2.43
C VAL A 319 7.51 3.75 -3.93
N ASP A 320 8.59 3.84 -4.68
CA ASP A 320 8.57 3.90 -6.14
C ASP A 320 8.87 2.52 -6.71
N PHE A 321 8.10 2.10 -7.72
CA PHE A 321 8.37 0.88 -8.46
C PHE A 321 9.64 1.02 -9.29
N VAL A 322 10.49 0.01 -9.22
CA VAL A 322 11.71 -0.10 -10.05
C VAL A 322 11.35 -0.80 -11.37
N ASP A 323 10.46 -1.79 -11.28
CA ASP A 323 10.01 -2.54 -12.44
C ASP A 323 9.23 -1.66 -13.43
N PRO A 324 9.52 -1.81 -14.72
CA PRO A 324 8.83 -1.08 -15.77
C PRO A 324 7.34 -1.47 -15.84
N ILE A 325 6.54 -0.61 -16.48
CA ILE A 325 5.07 -0.79 -16.53
C ILE A 325 4.65 -2.07 -17.23
N GLU A 326 5.47 -2.55 -18.16
CA GLU A 326 5.23 -3.77 -18.92
C GLU A 326 5.14 -5.02 -18.03
N GLN A 327 5.79 -5.00 -16.89
CA GLN A 327 5.74 -6.09 -15.90
C GLN A 327 4.55 -5.96 -14.92
N ARG A 328 3.87 -4.82 -14.92
CA ARG A 328 2.71 -4.55 -14.08
C ARG A 328 1.54 -3.89 -14.84
N PRO A 329 1.16 -4.40 -16.01
CA PRO A 329 0.22 -3.73 -16.90
C PRO A 329 -1.20 -3.62 -16.33
N THR A 330 -1.55 -4.49 -15.39
CA THR A 330 -2.88 -4.55 -14.76
C THR A 330 -2.94 -3.84 -13.41
N LEU A 331 -1.79 -3.39 -12.90
CA LEU A 331 -1.75 -2.69 -11.62
C LEU A 331 -2.33 -1.28 -11.79
N GLY A 332 -3.38 -0.98 -11.05
CA GLY A 332 -4.11 0.28 -11.12
C GLY A 332 -3.95 1.14 -9.87
N ASP A 333 -4.67 2.25 -9.88
CA ASP A 333 -4.79 3.16 -8.74
C ASP A 333 -5.61 2.54 -7.61
N ASN A 334 -5.18 2.72 -6.38
CA ASN A 334 -5.87 2.26 -5.16
C ASN A 334 -5.99 0.73 -5.04
N TYR A 335 -5.05 -0.01 -5.65
CA TYR A 335 -4.96 -1.46 -5.46
C TYR A 335 -4.22 -1.76 -4.18
N ARG A 336 -4.73 -2.73 -3.42
CA ARG A 336 -4.07 -3.22 -2.22
C ARG A 336 -2.83 -4.01 -2.59
N VAL A 337 -1.76 -3.80 -1.85
CA VAL A 337 -0.49 -4.48 -2.00
C VAL A 337 0.08 -4.82 -0.63
N GLU A 338 0.93 -5.83 -0.58
CA GLU A 338 1.77 -6.12 0.59
C GLU A 338 3.21 -5.75 0.25
N ALA A 339 3.85 -5.02 1.15
CA ALA A 339 5.22 -4.57 0.97
C ALA A 339 6.11 -5.18 2.03
N ARG A 340 7.19 -5.79 1.58
CA ARG A 340 8.28 -6.29 2.42
C ARG A 340 9.45 -5.32 2.29
N ILE A 341 9.65 -4.50 3.31
CA ILE A 341 10.65 -3.42 3.33
C ILE A 341 11.90 -3.92 4.06
N VAL A 342 13.04 -3.93 3.41
CA VAL A 342 14.30 -4.35 4.00
C VAL A 342 14.83 -3.23 4.90
N VAL A 343 14.98 -3.54 6.19
CA VAL A 343 15.54 -2.61 7.18
C VAL A 343 16.97 -2.94 7.57
N TRP A 344 17.36 -4.19 7.42
CA TRP A 344 18.73 -4.63 7.66
C TRP A 344 19.04 -5.89 6.87
N GLU A 345 20.28 -6.02 6.39
CA GLU A 345 20.76 -7.24 5.76
C GLU A 345 22.21 -7.53 6.20
N GLY A 346 22.47 -8.78 6.53
CA GLY A 346 23.77 -9.31 6.87
C GLY A 346 24.12 -10.48 5.99
N LYS A 347 25.35 -10.51 5.48
CA LYS A 347 25.87 -11.63 4.70
C LYS A 347 26.66 -12.56 5.58
N GLN A 348 26.40 -13.87 5.48
CA GLN A 348 27.10 -14.94 6.22
C GLN A 348 27.13 -14.70 7.74
N VAL A 349 26.03 -14.30 8.32
CA VAL A 349 25.85 -14.13 9.76
C VAL A 349 25.51 -15.44 10.45
#